data_8cc54dde9fe37f226510d2271e3f86d3
#
_entry.id   8cc54dde9fe37f226510d2271e3f86d3
#
_cell.length_a   1.000
_cell.length_b   1.000
_cell.length_c   1.000
_cell.angle_alpha   90.00
_cell.angle_beta   90.00
_cell.angle_gamma   90.00
#
_symmetry.space_group_name_H-M   'P 1'
#
loop_
_entity.id
_entity.type
_entity.pdbx_description
1 polymer ?
#
loop_
_entity_poly.entity_id
_entity_poly.type
_entity_poly.pdbx_seq_one_letter_code
_entity_poly.pdbx_strand_id
1 'polypeptide(L)'
;MEIYVVQPGDTVDIIASKLNVDVHRLIFDNQLIYPYELAIGQALLINRNIRQAQRSVAVSGYAYPFISPWVLRQTLPYLSELFVFSYGFTETGELVPPPYGDDDWMISEALEFGVRPILTLTPFGVDGNFNNRLISSVVNNEVYRDNLIQNLLQIMEMKSYEGVDIDFEYILASDRDAFTAFAEQVADAMRANGYRTSVALAPKTS
;
A
#
# COMPACT_ATOMS: atom_id res chain seq x y z
N MET A 1 15.62 5.20 -23.21
CA MET A 1 14.87 6.39 -22.73
C MET A 1 15.39 7.58 -23.53
N GLU A 2 14.51 8.30 -24.21
CA GLU A 2 14.82 9.47 -25.04
C GLU A 2 13.82 10.57 -24.67
N ILE A 3 14.21 11.82 -24.74
CA ILE A 3 13.32 12.95 -24.53
C ILE A 3 13.11 13.64 -25.87
N TYR A 4 11.85 13.88 -26.22
CA TYR A 4 11.45 14.70 -27.36
C TYR A 4 10.90 16.04 -26.85
N VAL A 5 11.31 17.13 -27.50
CA VAL A 5 10.80 18.48 -27.18
C VAL A 5 9.81 18.88 -28.27
N VAL A 6 8.57 19.14 -27.89
CA VAL A 6 7.45 19.48 -28.76
C VAL A 6 7.77 20.72 -29.61
N GLN A 7 7.58 20.60 -30.90
CA GLN A 7 7.80 21.66 -31.90
C GLN A 7 6.47 22.26 -32.35
N PRO A 8 6.48 23.46 -32.97
CA PRO A 8 5.28 24.03 -33.57
C PRO A 8 4.63 23.09 -34.58
N GLY A 9 3.33 22.83 -34.41
CA GLY A 9 2.55 21.95 -35.30
C GLY A 9 2.58 20.46 -34.89
N ASP A 10 3.29 20.08 -33.85
CA ASP A 10 3.28 18.71 -33.35
C ASP A 10 1.93 18.36 -32.69
N THR A 11 1.50 17.14 -32.91
CA THR A 11 0.42 16.47 -32.18
C THR A 11 0.94 15.12 -31.67
N VAL A 12 0.24 14.50 -30.74
CA VAL A 12 0.62 13.16 -30.23
C VAL A 12 0.76 12.13 -31.36
N ASP A 13 -0.15 12.18 -32.35
CA ASP A 13 -0.14 11.26 -33.51
C ASP A 13 1.05 11.53 -34.44
N ILE A 14 1.34 12.81 -34.73
CA ILE A 14 2.48 13.21 -35.55
C ILE A 14 3.79 12.77 -34.90
N ILE A 15 3.94 13.01 -33.58
CA ILE A 15 5.13 12.63 -32.84
C ILE A 15 5.28 11.10 -32.79
N ALA A 16 4.19 10.37 -32.50
CA ALA A 16 4.19 8.92 -32.45
C ALA A 16 4.60 8.30 -33.78
N SER A 17 4.02 8.81 -34.90
CA SER A 17 4.36 8.38 -36.26
C SER A 17 5.83 8.70 -36.58
N LYS A 18 6.27 9.93 -36.37
CA LYS A 18 7.64 10.41 -36.65
C LYS A 18 8.70 9.60 -35.90
N LEU A 19 8.42 9.20 -34.69
CA LEU A 19 9.37 8.49 -33.84
C LEU A 19 9.16 6.96 -33.84
N ASN A 20 8.18 6.47 -34.61
CA ASN A 20 7.79 5.08 -34.69
C ASN A 20 7.56 4.44 -33.31
N VAL A 21 6.69 5.08 -32.51
CA VAL A 21 6.24 4.61 -31.21
C VAL A 21 4.72 4.49 -31.20
N ASP A 22 4.21 3.64 -30.31
CA ASP A 22 2.76 3.51 -30.13
C ASP A 22 2.17 4.78 -29.48
N VAL A 23 1.10 5.31 -30.09
CA VAL A 23 0.48 6.57 -29.64
C VAL A 23 -0.12 6.45 -28.24
N HIS A 24 -0.75 5.31 -27.92
CA HIS A 24 -1.34 5.09 -26.60
C HIS A 24 -0.23 5.00 -25.54
N ARG A 25 0.90 4.39 -25.90
CA ARG A 25 2.07 4.34 -25.04
C ARG A 25 2.67 5.73 -24.82
N LEU A 26 2.77 6.54 -25.85
CA LEU A 26 3.23 7.93 -25.72
C LEU A 26 2.34 8.73 -24.78
N ILE A 27 1.01 8.60 -24.93
CA ILE A 27 0.02 9.24 -24.07
C ILE A 27 0.18 8.77 -22.61
N PHE A 28 0.25 7.47 -22.41
CA PHE A 28 0.36 6.85 -21.07
C PHE A 28 1.65 7.24 -20.37
N ASP A 29 2.81 7.07 -21.01
CA ASP A 29 4.13 7.33 -20.43
C ASP A 29 4.32 8.81 -20.05
N ASN A 30 3.55 9.71 -20.67
CA ASN A 30 3.58 11.15 -20.42
C ASN A 30 2.35 11.68 -19.67
N GLN A 31 1.45 10.81 -19.21
CA GLN A 31 0.23 11.16 -18.46
C GLN A 31 -0.60 12.26 -19.16
N LEU A 32 -0.69 12.19 -20.50
CA LEU A 32 -1.42 13.17 -21.28
C LEU A 32 -2.93 12.97 -21.12
N ILE A 33 -3.65 14.06 -20.85
CA ILE A 33 -5.11 14.06 -20.66
C ILE A 33 -5.79 14.52 -21.95
N TYR A 34 -6.90 13.83 -22.33
CA TYR A 34 -7.71 14.26 -23.47
C TYR A 34 -8.14 15.74 -23.32
N PRO A 35 -8.04 16.57 -24.37
CA PRO A 35 -7.80 16.25 -25.79
C PRO A 35 -6.31 16.14 -26.20
N TYR A 36 -5.38 15.89 -25.33
CA TYR A 36 -3.95 15.68 -25.58
C TYR A 36 -3.24 16.91 -26.14
N GLU A 37 -3.61 18.09 -25.65
CA GLU A 37 -2.96 19.34 -26.02
C GLU A 37 -1.50 19.35 -25.57
N LEU A 38 -0.62 19.74 -26.48
CA LEU A 38 0.81 19.83 -26.26
C LEU A 38 1.27 21.28 -26.33
N ALA A 39 2.05 21.70 -25.34
CA ALA A 39 2.70 23.01 -25.35
C ALA A 39 4.01 22.94 -26.12
N ILE A 40 4.29 23.95 -26.98
CA ILE A 40 5.58 24.09 -27.66
C ILE A 40 6.67 24.17 -26.60
N GLY A 41 7.73 23.38 -26.72
CA GLY A 41 8.80 23.26 -25.72
C GLY A 41 8.54 22.24 -24.60
N GLN A 42 7.36 21.62 -24.55
CA GLN A 42 7.08 20.54 -23.61
C GLN A 42 8.01 19.35 -23.87
N ALA A 43 8.57 18.78 -22.81
CA ALA A 43 9.39 17.58 -22.89
C ALA A 43 8.51 16.33 -22.79
N LEU A 44 8.63 15.41 -23.73
CA LEU A 44 7.95 14.13 -23.73
C LEU A 44 8.94 12.99 -23.62
N LEU A 45 8.63 12.02 -22.76
CA LEU A 45 9.37 10.77 -22.63
C LEU A 45 9.03 9.86 -23.82
N ILE A 46 10.04 9.42 -24.55
CA ILE A 46 9.93 8.50 -25.67
C ILE A 46 10.50 7.13 -25.28
N ASN A 47 9.64 6.15 -25.23
CA ASN A 47 10.00 4.76 -24.91
C ASN A 47 9.93 3.91 -26.20
N ARG A 48 11.08 3.73 -26.88
CA ARG A 48 11.15 2.94 -28.11
C ARG A 48 11.27 1.44 -27.87
N ASN A 49 11.74 1.04 -26.69
CA ASN A 49 11.96 -0.37 -26.36
C ASN A 49 11.29 -0.72 -25.04
N ILE A 50 10.38 -1.68 -25.09
CA ILE A 50 10.07 -2.50 -23.92
C ILE A 50 11.34 -3.36 -23.71
N ARG A 51 12.32 -2.86 -22.97
CA ARG A 51 13.34 -3.76 -22.44
C ARG A 51 12.56 -4.75 -21.59
N GLN A 52 12.66 -6.04 -21.91
CA GLN A 52 12.20 -7.06 -20.97
C GLN A 52 12.79 -6.69 -19.61
N ALA A 53 11.92 -6.64 -18.61
CA ALA A 53 12.35 -6.30 -17.26
C ALA A 53 13.49 -7.25 -16.88
N GLN A 54 14.71 -6.71 -16.73
CA GLN A 54 15.86 -7.50 -16.33
C GLN A 54 15.83 -7.86 -14.84
N ARG A 55 14.87 -7.27 -14.12
CA ARG A 55 14.69 -7.43 -12.68
C ARG A 55 13.22 -7.29 -12.31
N SER A 56 12.70 -8.25 -11.55
CA SER A 56 11.42 -8.15 -10.88
C SER A 56 11.63 -7.47 -9.53
N VAL A 57 10.74 -6.55 -9.18
CA VAL A 57 10.69 -5.90 -7.86
C VAL A 57 9.29 -6.06 -7.29
N ALA A 58 9.18 -6.27 -5.98
CA ALA A 58 7.92 -6.15 -5.27
C ALA A 58 7.62 -4.67 -5.03
N VAL A 59 6.38 -4.27 -5.28
CA VAL A 59 5.90 -2.91 -5.04
C VAL A 59 4.69 -3.00 -4.14
N SER A 60 4.71 -2.30 -3.03
CA SER A 60 3.61 -2.22 -2.08
C SER A 60 3.04 -0.80 -2.08
N GLY A 61 1.73 -0.67 -1.91
CA GLY A 61 1.06 0.63 -1.84
C GLY A 61 0.00 0.66 -0.75
N TYR A 62 -0.05 1.76 0.00
CA TYR A 62 -1.11 2.01 0.99
C TYR A 62 -2.31 2.70 0.34
N ALA A 63 -3.51 2.28 0.73
CA ALA A 63 -4.73 2.95 0.32
C ALA A 63 -5.81 2.90 1.41
N TYR A 64 -6.60 3.97 1.49
CA TYR A 64 -7.76 4.05 2.38
C TYR A 64 -9.02 3.48 1.72
N PRO A 65 -10.00 2.96 2.47
CA PRO A 65 -11.27 2.46 1.91
C PRO A 65 -12.10 3.50 1.14
N PHE A 66 -11.84 4.78 1.33
CA PHE A 66 -12.48 5.87 0.58
C PHE A 66 -11.75 6.25 -0.72
N ILE A 67 -10.69 5.53 -1.12
CA ILE A 67 -10.06 5.75 -2.43
C ILE A 67 -11.07 5.57 -3.57
N SER A 68 -10.92 6.35 -4.64
CA SER A 68 -11.73 6.13 -5.84
C SER A 68 -11.47 4.73 -6.43
N PRO A 69 -12.51 3.91 -6.68
CA PRO A 69 -12.35 2.60 -7.30
C PRO A 69 -11.61 2.67 -8.65
N TRP A 70 -11.82 3.74 -9.41
CA TRP A 70 -11.10 3.97 -10.67
C TRP A 70 -9.60 4.12 -10.45
N VAL A 71 -9.18 4.90 -9.43
CA VAL A 71 -7.76 5.09 -9.10
C VAL A 71 -7.14 3.77 -8.65
N LEU A 72 -7.83 3.02 -7.77
CA LEU A 72 -7.35 1.73 -7.30
C LEU A 72 -7.11 0.76 -8.46
N ARG A 73 -8.11 0.58 -9.35
CA ARG A 73 -8.01 -0.31 -10.53
C ARG A 73 -6.89 0.07 -11.49
N GLN A 74 -6.59 1.35 -11.65
CA GLN A 74 -5.46 1.81 -12.47
C GLN A 74 -4.11 1.53 -11.82
N THR A 75 -4.06 1.41 -10.49
CA THR A 75 -2.83 1.23 -9.71
C THR A 75 -2.49 -0.25 -9.48
N LEU A 76 -3.52 -1.10 -9.21
CA LEU A 76 -3.34 -2.52 -8.90
C LEU A 76 -2.41 -3.29 -9.86
N PRO A 77 -2.44 -3.09 -11.20
CA PRO A 77 -1.54 -3.81 -12.11
C PRO A 77 -0.04 -3.58 -11.85
N TYR A 78 0.31 -2.59 -11.07
CA TYR A 78 1.71 -2.23 -10.74
C TYR A 78 2.11 -2.65 -9.32
N LEU A 79 1.17 -3.19 -8.54
CA LEU A 79 1.40 -3.60 -7.16
C LEU A 79 1.62 -5.11 -7.05
N SER A 80 2.40 -5.48 -6.04
CA SER A 80 2.52 -6.83 -5.53
C SER A 80 1.67 -7.03 -4.28
N GLU A 81 1.48 -5.93 -3.52
CA GLU A 81 0.75 -5.90 -2.26
C GLU A 81 -0.01 -4.58 -2.13
N LEU A 82 -1.27 -4.68 -1.67
CA LEU A 82 -2.11 -3.54 -1.31
C LEU A 82 -2.28 -3.51 0.20
N PHE A 83 -1.74 -2.49 0.84
CA PHE A 83 -1.88 -2.25 2.27
C PHE A 83 -3.14 -1.42 2.52
N VAL A 84 -4.15 -2.06 3.11
CA VAL A 84 -5.43 -1.41 3.43
C VAL A 84 -5.30 -0.66 4.73
N PHE A 85 -5.39 0.67 4.69
CA PHE A 85 -5.16 1.54 5.83
C PHE A 85 -6.48 2.00 6.44
N SER A 86 -6.79 1.72 7.71
CA SER A 86 -6.11 0.82 8.63
C SER A 86 -7.08 0.31 9.70
N TYR A 87 -6.76 -0.80 10.28
CA TYR A 87 -7.39 -1.26 11.54
C TYR A 87 -6.68 -0.62 12.73
N GLY A 88 -7.47 -0.13 13.66
CA GLY A 88 -7.02 0.25 14.99
C GLY A 88 -7.23 -0.87 16.01
N PHE A 89 -6.99 -0.59 17.29
CA PHE A 89 -7.26 -1.52 18.38
C PHE A 89 -7.51 -0.80 19.71
N THR A 90 -8.16 -1.52 20.63
CA THR A 90 -8.39 -1.06 22.01
C THR A 90 -7.21 -1.42 22.92
N GLU A 91 -7.21 -0.87 24.16
CA GLU A 91 -6.21 -1.23 25.18
C GLU A 91 -6.18 -2.73 25.48
N THR A 92 -7.29 -3.42 25.31
CA THR A 92 -7.49 -4.85 25.59
C THR A 92 -7.31 -5.74 24.36
N GLY A 93 -6.96 -5.15 23.18
CA GLY A 93 -6.61 -5.89 21.97
C GLY A 93 -7.79 -6.23 21.06
N GLU A 94 -8.99 -5.64 21.26
CA GLU A 94 -10.05 -5.76 20.27
C GLU A 94 -9.72 -4.89 19.05
N LEU A 95 -10.00 -5.40 17.83
CA LEU A 95 -9.80 -4.63 16.62
C LEU A 95 -10.88 -3.56 16.42
N VAL A 96 -10.44 -2.40 15.92
CA VAL A 96 -11.30 -1.30 15.49
C VAL A 96 -11.21 -1.22 13.96
N PRO A 97 -12.31 -1.46 13.24
CA PRO A 97 -12.28 -1.45 11.78
C PRO A 97 -12.02 -0.04 11.22
N PRO A 98 -11.64 0.07 9.93
CA PRO A 98 -11.43 1.36 9.28
C PRO A 98 -12.65 2.29 9.41
N PRO A 99 -12.47 3.58 9.79
CA PRO A 99 -13.59 4.46 10.14
C PRO A 99 -14.41 4.95 8.94
N TYR A 100 -13.93 4.81 7.72
CA TYR A 100 -14.52 5.42 6.52
C TYR A 100 -14.86 4.39 5.44
N GLY A 101 -15.60 3.35 5.81
CA GLY A 101 -16.16 2.42 4.85
C GLY A 101 -15.68 0.99 5.00
N ASP A 102 -16.37 0.12 4.26
CA ASP A 102 -16.04 -1.30 4.18
C ASP A 102 -14.80 -1.49 3.30
N ASP A 103 -13.88 -2.32 3.76
CA ASP A 103 -12.65 -2.66 3.06
C ASP A 103 -12.81 -3.89 2.14
N ASP A 104 -13.93 -4.62 2.22
CA ASP A 104 -14.16 -5.86 1.47
C ASP A 104 -14.03 -5.67 -0.04
N TRP A 105 -14.48 -4.53 -0.57
CA TRP A 105 -14.38 -4.23 -1.98
C TRP A 105 -12.91 -4.08 -2.45
N MET A 106 -12.03 -3.49 -1.62
CA MET A 106 -10.62 -3.32 -1.93
C MET A 106 -9.89 -4.65 -1.93
N ILE A 107 -10.21 -5.52 -0.96
CA ILE A 107 -9.68 -6.88 -0.85
C ILE A 107 -10.06 -7.68 -2.09
N SER A 108 -11.35 -7.64 -2.47
CA SER A 108 -11.85 -8.33 -3.66
C SER A 108 -11.16 -7.86 -4.93
N GLU A 109 -11.04 -6.54 -5.13
CA GLU A 109 -10.33 -5.96 -6.28
C GLU A 109 -8.85 -6.37 -6.30
N ALA A 110 -8.16 -6.32 -5.16
CA ALA A 110 -6.76 -6.72 -5.09
C ALA A 110 -6.59 -8.20 -5.51
N LEU A 111 -7.41 -9.09 -4.99
CA LEU A 111 -7.36 -10.52 -5.32
C LEU A 111 -7.66 -10.80 -6.80
N GLU A 112 -8.62 -10.08 -7.41
CA GLU A 112 -8.91 -10.18 -8.84
C GLU A 112 -7.70 -9.81 -9.72
N PHE A 113 -6.88 -8.85 -9.29
CA PHE A 113 -5.66 -8.46 -9.97
C PHE A 113 -4.42 -9.30 -9.58
N GLY A 114 -4.58 -10.30 -8.70
CA GLY A 114 -3.46 -11.11 -8.19
C GLY A 114 -2.53 -10.34 -7.25
N VAL A 115 -3.03 -9.26 -6.66
CA VAL A 115 -2.34 -8.42 -5.67
C VAL A 115 -2.73 -8.87 -4.26
N ARG A 116 -1.77 -9.06 -3.38
CA ARG A 116 -2.03 -9.51 -2.01
C ARG A 116 -2.60 -8.38 -1.16
N PRO A 117 -3.81 -8.52 -0.58
CA PRO A 117 -4.32 -7.58 0.39
C PRO A 117 -3.64 -7.78 1.75
N ILE A 118 -3.08 -6.72 2.31
CA ILE A 118 -2.40 -6.69 3.61
C ILE A 118 -3.18 -5.77 4.55
N LEU A 119 -3.52 -6.27 5.72
CA LEU A 119 -4.13 -5.47 6.78
C LEU A 119 -3.07 -4.58 7.41
N THR A 120 -3.26 -3.27 7.42
CA THR A 120 -2.40 -2.35 8.19
C THR A 120 -2.96 -2.17 9.58
N LEU A 121 -2.16 -2.49 10.60
CA LEU A 121 -2.49 -2.32 12.01
C LEU A 121 -1.81 -1.07 12.55
N THR A 122 -2.61 -0.10 13.00
CA THR A 122 -2.15 1.19 13.52
C THR A 122 -2.65 1.41 14.95
N PRO A 123 -1.98 2.19 15.79
CA PRO A 123 -2.46 2.49 17.15
C PRO A 123 -3.55 3.58 17.14
N PHE A 124 -4.59 3.40 16.32
CA PHE A 124 -5.79 4.22 16.37
C PHE A 124 -6.80 3.60 17.32
N GLY A 125 -7.31 4.40 18.24
CA GLY A 125 -8.38 3.99 19.14
C GLY A 125 -9.76 4.07 18.52
N VAL A 126 -10.79 3.75 19.30
CA VAL A 126 -12.21 3.83 18.89
C VAL A 126 -12.67 5.26 18.51
N ASP A 127 -11.93 6.26 18.94
CA ASP A 127 -12.15 7.67 18.60
C ASP A 127 -11.48 8.08 17.27
N GLY A 128 -10.79 7.14 16.62
CA GLY A 128 -10.06 7.36 15.35
C GLY A 128 -8.78 8.20 15.50
N ASN A 129 -8.33 8.45 16.73
CA ASN A 129 -7.11 9.21 17.00
C ASN A 129 -5.93 8.29 17.27
N PHE A 130 -4.74 8.76 16.85
CA PHE A 130 -3.48 8.09 17.15
C PHE A 130 -3.18 8.14 18.66
N ASN A 131 -2.88 6.98 19.26
CA ASN A 131 -2.65 6.88 20.68
C ASN A 131 -1.56 5.85 21.03
N ASN A 132 -0.36 6.33 21.30
CA ASN A 132 0.80 5.49 21.68
C ASN A 132 0.60 4.68 22.96
N ARG A 133 -0.34 5.06 23.83
CA ARG A 133 -0.66 4.27 25.04
C ARG A 133 -1.20 2.89 24.66
N LEU A 134 -1.90 2.79 23.53
CA LEU A 134 -2.39 1.50 23.04
C LEU A 134 -1.24 0.55 22.75
N ILE A 135 -0.14 1.05 22.16
CA ILE A 135 1.08 0.26 21.95
C ILE A 135 1.60 -0.28 23.29
N SER A 136 1.85 0.63 24.24
CA SER A 136 2.34 0.24 25.58
C SER A 136 1.43 -0.78 26.27
N SER A 137 0.11 -0.64 26.12
CA SER A 137 -0.87 -1.55 26.70
C SER A 137 -0.71 -2.98 26.18
N VAL A 138 -0.69 -3.16 24.86
CA VAL A 138 -0.66 -4.50 24.25
C VAL A 138 0.72 -5.13 24.30
N VAL A 139 1.82 -4.36 24.20
CA VAL A 139 3.16 -4.96 24.21
C VAL A 139 3.61 -5.39 25.62
N ASN A 140 3.11 -4.72 26.67
CA ASN A 140 3.48 -5.03 28.06
C ASN A 140 2.49 -5.94 28.79
N ASN A 141 1.37 -6.32 28.17
CA ASN A 141 0.37 -7.20 28.77
C ASN A 141 0.13 -8.42 27.89
N GLU A 142 0.51 -9.59 28.39
CA GLU A 142 0.40 -10.85 27.65
C GLU A 142 -1.03 -11.16 27.22
N VAL A 143 -2.02 -10.97 28.10
CA VAL A 143 -3.43 -11.25 27.80
C VAL A 143 -3.95 -10.35 26.68
N TYR A 144 -3.61 -9.05 26.70
CA TYR A 144 -4.05 -8.09 25.69
C TYR A 144 -3.37 -8.32 24.34
N ARG A 145 -2.09 -8.68 24.38
CA ARG A 145 -1.31 -9.07 23.21
C ARG A 145 -1.87 -10.31 22.53
N ASP A 146 -2.13 -11.36 23.32
CA ASP A 146 -2.69 -12.59 22.79
C ASP A 146 -4.09 -12.37 22.21
N ASN A 147 -4.90 -11.54 22.87
CA ASN A 147 -6.22 -11.15 22.37
C ASN A 147 -6.11 -10.43 21.02
N LEU A 148 -5.19 -9.46 20.88
CA LEU A 148 -4.95 -8.77 19.62
C LEU A 148 -4.52 -9.73 18.49
N ILE A 149 -3.60 -10.65 18.80
CA ILE A 149 -3.14 -11.64 17.81
C ILE A 149 -4.28 -12.56 17.36
N GLN A 150 -5.11 -13.02 18.28
CA GLN A 150 -6.26 -13.87 17.92
C GLN A 150 -7.29 -13.11 17.10
N ASN A 151 -7.59 -11.87 17.43
CA ASN A 151 -8.50 -11.03 16.65
C ASN A 151 -7.95 -10.74 15.24
N LEU A 152 -6.63 -10.52 15.10
CA LEU A 152 -5.99 -10.39 13.79
C LEU A 152 -6.18 -11.66 12.96
N LEU A 153 -5.87 -12.83 13.49
CA LEU A 153 -6.04 -14.10 12.77
C LEU A 153 -7.49 -14.31 12.34
N GLN A 154 -8.44 -14.01 13.21
CA GLN A 154 -9.86 -14.15 12.91
C GLN A 154 -10.31 -13.21 11.78
N ILE A 155 -9.94 -11.94 11.82
CA ILE A 155 -10.35 -10.99 10.78
C ILE A 155 -9.69 -11.27 9.43
N MET A 156 -8.43 -11.71 9.45
CA MET A 156 -7.69 -12.06 8.25
C MET A 156 -8.30 -13.26 7.53
N GLU A 157 -8.69 -14.30 8.28
CA GLU A 157 -9.40 -15.44 7.72
C GLU A 157 -10.77 -15.05 7.17
N MET A 158 -11.55 -14.27 7.94
CA MET A 158 -12.91 -13.85 7.57
C MET A 158 -12.93 -12.99 6.31
N LYS A 159 -11.96 -12.08 6.15
CA LYS A 159 -11.91 -11.12 5.04
C LYS A 159 -10.94 -11.48 3.92
N SER A 160 -10.24 -12.58 4.02
CA SER A 160 -9.25 -13.03 3.02
C SER A 160 -8.04 -12.10 2.88
N TYR A 161 -7.57 -11.49 3.96
CA TYR A 161 -6.27 -10.85 3.98
C TYR A 161 -5.14 -11.88 3.89
N GLU A 162 -4.04 -11.53 3.23
CA GLU A 162 -2.88 -12.41 3.08
C GLU A 162 -1.69 -12.04 3.98
N GLY A 163 -1.84 -11.00 4.79
CA GLY A 163 -0.79 -10.56 5.71
C GLY A 163 -1.21 -9.39 6.58
N VAL A 164 -0.34 -9.05 7.53
CA VAL A 164 -0.45 -7.89 8.41
C VAL A 164 0.80 -7.02 8.30
N ASP A 165 0.61 -5.72 8.30
CA ASP A 165 1.64 -4.70 8.41
C ASP A 165 1.48 -3.98 9.74
N ILE A 166 2.52 -4.02 10.59
CA ILE A 166 2.53 -3.35 11.90
C ILE A 166 3.06 -1.94 11.67
N ASP A 167 2.19 -0.95 11.71
CA ASP A 167 2.54 0.46 11.54
C ASP A 167 2.45 1.21 12.88
N PHE A 168 3.41 0.90 13.76
CA PHE A 168 3.53 1.50 15.09
C PHE A 168 4.65 2.53 15.10
N GLU A 169 4.28 3.79 15.02
CA GLU A 169 5.21 4.91 15.08
C GLU A 169 5.40 5.43 16.52
N TYR A 170 6.53 6.09 16.77
CA TYR A 170 6.85 6.75 18.06
C TYR A 170 6.76 5.83 19.28
N ILE A 171 7.27 4.60 19.16
CA ILE A 171 7.37 3.64 20.27
C ILE A 171 8.24 4.25 21.37
N LEU A 172 7.76 4.18 22.62
CA LEU A 172 8.53 4.66 23.76
C LEU A 172 9.82 3.85 23.92
N ALA A 173 10.91 4.50 24.28
CA ALA A 173 12.20 3.82 24.51
C ALA A 173 12.10 2.73 25.59
N SER A 174 11.22 2.90 26.58
CA SER A 174 10.91 1.91 27.60
C SER A 174 10.25 0.63 27.06
N ASP A 175 9.54 0.74 25.94
CA ASP A 175 8.74 -0.34 25.35
C ASP A 175 9.49 -1.08 24.23
N ARG A 176 10.72 -0.67 23.90
CA ARG A 176 11.50 -1.20 22.78
C ARG A 176 11.59 -2.74 22.80
N ASP A 177 11.98 -3.31 23.92
CA ASP A 177 12.21 -4.76 24.03
C ASP A 177 10.86 -5.52 24.05
N ALA A 178 9.84 -4.95 24.70
CA ALA A 178 8.48 -5.49 24.69
C ALA A 178 7.86 -5.44 23.28
N PHE A 179 8.10 -4.36 22.51
CA PHE A 179 7.67 -4.26 21.12
C PHE A 179 8.39 -5.28 20.23
N THR A 180 9.69 -5.49 20.42
CA THR A 180 10.42 -6.53 19.68
C THR A 180 9.80 -7.89 19.91
N ALA A 181 9.55 -8.26 21.17
CA ALA A 181 8.90 -9.53 21.51
C ALA A 181 7.48 -9.64 20.95
N PHE A 182 6.70 -8.54 20.95
CA PHE A 182 5.39 -8.48 20.30
C PHE A 182 5.49 -8.75 18.81
N ALA A 183 6.38 -8.04 18.10
CA ALA A 183 6.55 -8.19 16.65
C ALA A 183 6.98 -9.62 16.27
N GLU A 184 7.86 -10.25 17.06
CA GLU A 184 8.25 -11.65 16.90
C GLU A 184 7.05 -12.60 17.07
N GLN A 185 6.24 -12.40 18.12
CA GLN A 185 5.06 -13.24 18.37
C GLN A 185 3.99 -13.10 17.27
N VAL A 186 3.74 -11.86 16.81
CA VAL A 186 2.86 -11.64 15.65
C VAL A 186 3.40 -12.36 14.43
N ALA A 187 4.69 -12.20 14.12
CA ALA A 187 5.31 -12.85 12.96
C ALA A 187 5.23 -14.36 13.01
N ASP A 188 5.44 -14.96 14.20
CA ASP A 188 5.36 -16.40 14.39
C ASP A 188 3.92 -16.91 14.25
N ALA A 189 2.94 -16.24 14.85
CA ALA A 189 1.53 -16.58 14.73
C ALA A 189 1.04 -16.48 13.29
N MET A 190 1.41 -15.41 12.58
CA MET A 190 1.08 -15.20 11.16
C MET A 190 1.71 -16.28 10.29
N ARG A 191 2.99 -16.55 10.47
CA ARG A 191 3.72 -17.58 9.71
C ARG A 191 3.13 -18.98 9.92
N ALA A 192 2.73 -19.31 11.14
CA ALA A 192 2.10 -20.59 11.46
C ALA A 192 0.76 -20.80 10.74
N ASN A 193 0.09 -19.71 10.36
CA ASN A 193 -1.19 -19.71 9.63
C ASN A 193 -1.03 -19.35 8.13
N GLY A 194 0.21 -19.25 7.62
CA GLY A 194 0.50 -18.99 6.20
C GLY A 194 0.40 -17.52 5.78
N TYR A 195 0.28 -16.60 6.73
CA TYR A 195 0.21 -15.15 6.48
C TYR A 195 1.58 -14.48 6.50
N ARG A 196 1.67 -13.35 5.82
CA ARG A 196 2.87 -12.50 5.83
C ARG A 196 2.82 -11.47 6.96
N THR A 197 4.00 -11.03 7.39
CA THR A 197 4.15 -9.92 8.35
C THR A 197 5.17 -8.93 7.81
N SER A 198 4.86 -7.65 7.90
CA SER A 198 5.78 -6.53 7.71
C SER A 198 5.66 -5.54 8.88
N VAL A 199 6.65 -4.68 8.99
CA VAL A 199 6.69 -3.61 10.00
C VAL A 199 7.10 -2.34 9.30
N ALA A 200 6.30 -1.29 9.40
CA ALA A 200 6.67 0.05 8.98
C ALA A 200 7.65 0.65 10.00
N LEU A 201 8.75 1.18 9.50
CA LEU A 201 9.77 1.80 10.34
C LEU A 201 9.90 3.29 10.02
N ALA A 202 9.80 4.14 11.03
CA ALA A 202 10.09 5.55 10.87
C ALA A 202 11.54 5.76 10.40
N PRO A 203 11.82 6.73 9.51
CA PRO A 203 13.17 7.04 9.08
C PRO A 203 14.03 7.42 10.29
N LYS A 204 15.23 6.87 10.37
CA LYS A 204 16.18 7.27 11.42
C LYS A 204 16.57 8.72 11.19
N THR A 205 16.14 9.60 12.09
CA THR A 205 16.67 10.96 12.19
C THR A 205 17.92 10.90 13.04
N SER A 206 19.01 11.45 12.52
CA SER A 206 20.34 11.48 13.15
C SER A 206 20.32 12.06 14.55
#